data_9f7f5a81f54404eb398522f46452c4e7
#
_entry.id   9f7f5a81f54404eb398522f46452c4e7
#
_cell.length_a   1.000
_cell.length_b   1.000
_cell.length_c   1.000
_cell.angle_alpha   90.00
_cell.angle_beta   90.00
_cell.angle_gamma   90.00
#
_symmetry.space_group_name_H-M   'P 1'
#
loop_
_entity.id
_entity.type
_entity.pdbx_description
1 polymer ?
#
loop_
_entity_poly.entity_id
_entity_poly.type
_entity_poly.pdbx_seq_one_letter_code
_entity_poly.pdbx_strand_id
1 'polypeptide(L)'
;QVKGCDDMNWFRRMMYGRYGNDQFGNFLFVVYLLLFVLQRIFIRTVAAPVFALVSMLVIVLYFFRCFSRNIVNRQRENQKFLKFWNPVKNYFKFCRLRMKERSGTKKLYRCPKCHQTIRVPKGRGKIAISCPKCRFEFIKKT
;
A
#
# COMPACT_ATOMS: atom_id res chain seq x y z
N GLN A 1 14.39 -26.58 -29.48
CA GLN A 1 15.02 -26.06 -28.23
C GLN A 1 13.97 -25.34 -27.39
N VAL A 2 13.25 -26.07 -26.53
CA VAL A 2 12.21 -25.53 -25.64
C VAL A 2 12.56 -25.94 -24.21
N LYS A 3 13.67 -25.41 -23.68
CA LYS A 3 14.07 -25.64 -22.27
C LYS A 3 13.41 -24.64 -21.27
N GLY A 4 12.76 -23.59 -21.72
CA GLY A 4 12.19 -22.57 -20.84
C GLY A 4 10.77 -22.84 -20.32
N CYS A 5 10.08 -23.87 -20.85
CA CYS A 5 8.69 -24.15 -20.47
C CYS A 5 8.56 -25.10 -19.27
N ASP A 6 9.54 -25.96 -19.05
CA ASP A 6 9.52 -26.97 -17.99
C ASP A 6 9.84 -26.36 -16.61
N ASP A 7 10.76 -25.42 -16.55
CA ASP A 7 11.12 -24.72 -15.30
C ASP A 7 9.96 -23.88 -14.75
N MET A 8 9.18 -23.25 -15.64
CA MET A 8 7.97 -22.50 -15.24
C MET A 8 6.86 -23.43 -14.73
N ASN A 9 6.74 -24.64 -15.26
CA ASN A 9 5.77 -25.63 -14.82
C ASN A 9 6.13 -26.23 -13.45
N TRP A 10 7.42 -26.44 -13.17
CA TRP A 10 7.89 -26.89 -11.87
C TRP A 10 7.59 -25.85 -10.76
N PHE A 11 7.89 -24.58 -11.00
CA PHE A 11 7.61 -23.49 -10.04
C PHE A 11 6.09 -23.34 -9.80
N ARG A 12 5.28 -23.40 -10.86
CA ARG A 12 3.82 -23.38 -10.73
C ARG A 12 3.29 -24.55 -9.92
N ARG A 13 3.82 -25.76 -10.11
CA ARG A 13 3.45 -26.95 -9.31
C ARG A 13 3.84 -26.80 -7.85
N MET A 14 5.01 -26.24 -7.56
CA MET A 14 5.46 -25.97 -6.19
C MET A 14 4.58 -24.92 -5.48
N MET A 15 4.09 -23.91 -6.22
CA MET A 15 3.23 -22.85 -5.69
C MET A 15 1.74 -23.23 -5.70
N TYR A 16 1.36 -24.33 -6.32
CA TYR A 16 -0.03 -24.76 -6.36
C TYR A 16 -0.56 -25.10 -4.95
N GLY A 17 -1.72 -24.50 -4.59
CA GLY A 17 -2.31 -24.66 -3.27
C GLY A 17 -1.63 -23.86 -2.13
N ARG A 18 -0.69 -22.97 -2.43
CA ARG A 18 -0.08 -22.03 -1.46
C ARG A 18 -0.67 -20.64 -1.61
N TYR A 19 -0.62 -19.87 -0.53
CA TYR A 19 -1.22 -18.53 -0.51
C TYR A 19 -0.59 -17.56 -1.50
N GLY A 20 0.73 -17.69 -1.75
CA GLY A 20 1.48 -16.82 -2.63
C GLY A 20 1.74 -15.42 -2.04
N ASN A 21 1.94 -14.45 -2.94
CA ASN A 21 2.23 -13.07 -2.56
C ASN A 21 0.94 -12.24 -2.43
N ASP A 22 0.79 -11.52 -1.32
CA ASP A 22 -0.33 -10.64 -1.03
C ASP A 22 0.13 -9.21 -0.68
N GLN A 23 -0.81 -8.31 -0.43
CA GLN A 23 -0.49 -6.92 -0.13
C GLN A 23 0.26 -6.76 1.19
N PHE A 24 -0.06 -7.59 2.18
CA PHE A 24 0.68 -7.62 3.45
C PHE A 24 2.08 -8.22 3.27
N GLY A 25 2.23 -9.27 2.44
CA GLY A 25 3.52 -9.81 2.06
C GLY A 25 4.40 -8.79 1.34
N ASN A 26 3.85 -8.05 0.37
CA ASN A 26 4.56 -6.95 -0.28
C ASN A 26 5.02 -5.87 0.72
N PHE A 27 4.18 -5.56 1.70
CA PHE A 27 4.56 -4.63 2.76
C PHE A 27 5.75 -5.16 3.58
N LEU A 28 5.72 -6.41 4.03
CA LEU A 28 6.83 -7.04 4.74
C LEU A 28 8.12 -7.04 3.91
N PHE A 29 8.02 -7.32 2.61
CA PHE A 29 9.18 -7.29 1.72
C PHE A 29 9.78 -5.88 1.59
N VAL A 30 8.95 -4.85 1.48
CA VAL A 30 9.40 -3.45 1.47
C VAL A 30 10.06 -3.07 2.81
N VAL A 31 9.48 -3.49 3.93
CA VAL A 31 10.09 -3.28 5.27
C VAL A 31 11.46 -3.96 5.36
N TYR A 32 11.58 -5.20 4.85
CA TYR A 32 12.87 -5.89 4.79
C TYR A 32 13.90 -5.09 3.98
N LEU A 33 13.54 -4.59 2.78
CA LEU A 33 14.45 -3.79 1.96
C LEU A 33 14.88 -2.51 2.66
N LEU A 34 13.96 -1.83 3.35
CA LEU A 34 14.29 -0.62 4.14
C LEU A 34 15.27 -0.93 5.27
N LEU A 35 15.04 -1.99 6.04
CA LEU A 35 15.93 -2.44 7.11
C LEU A 35 17.30 -2.84 6.56
N PHE A 36 17.34 -3.51 5.41
CA PHE A 36 18.58 -3.88 4.75
C PHE A 36 19.39 -2.64 4.32
N VAL A 37 18.74 -1.62 3.76
CA VAL A 37 19.40 -0.36 3.41
C VAL A 37 19.89 0.37 4.66
N LEU A 38 19.07 0.45 5.72
CA LEU A 38 19.47 1.05 7.00
C LEU A 38 20.69 0.34 7.60
N GLN A 39 20.72 -0.99 7.57
CA GLN A 39 21.87 -1.77 8.00
C GLN A 39 23.14 -1.40 7.23
N ARG A 40 23.05 -1.15 5.91
CA ARG A 40 24.20 -0.71 5.10
C ARG A 40 24.68 0.69 5.46
N ILE A 41 23.76 1.60 5.77
CA ILE A 41 24.10 2.97 6.20
C ILE A 41 24.77 2.94 7.59
N PHE A 42 24.23 2.17 8.53
CA PHE A 42 24.68 2.11 9.92
C PHE A 42 25.65 0.98 10.20
N ILE A 43 26.35 0.44 9.19
CA ILE A 43 27.24 -0.74 9.31
C ILE A 43 28.38 -0.55 10.35
N ARG A 44 28.81 0.68 10.58
CA ARG A 44 29.88 1.01 11.54
C ARG A 44 29.37 1.33 12.95
N THR A 45 28.08 1.22 13.21
CA THR A 45 27.48 1.51 14.52
C THR A 45 27.12 0.23 15.26
N VAL A 46 27.02 0.33 16.58
CA VAL A 46 26.57 -0.76 17.45
C VAL A 46 25.15 -1.25 17.11
N ALA A 47 24.37 -0.43 16.40
CA ALA A 47 23.01 -0.76 15.98
C ALA A 47 22.93 -1.74 14.77
N ALA A 48 24.05 -1.92 14.01
CA ALA A 48 24.05 -2.78 12.82
C ALA A 48 23.60 -4.22 13.07
N PRO A 49 24.05 -4.94 14.11
CA PRO A 49 23.62 -6.31 14.39
C PRO A 49 22.12 -6.40 14.74
N VAL A 50 21.57 -5.37 15.39
CA VAL A 50 20.14 -5.31 15.71
C VAL A 50 19.31 -5.22 14.42
N PHE A 51 19.68 -4.33 13.48
CA PHE A 51 19.03 -4.25 12.18
C PHE A 51 19.16 -5.54 11.38
N ALA A 52 20.30 -6.23 11.45
CA ALA A 52 20.50 -7.52 10.81
C ALA A 52 19.54 -8.60 11.35
N LEU A 53 19.46 -8.73 12.68
CA LEU A 53 18.55 -9.69 13.32
C LEU A 53 17.08 -9.40 12.97
N VAL A 54 16.65 -8.14 13.07
CA VAL A 54 15.28 -7.76 12.74
C VAL A 54 14.97 -8.01 11.27
N SER A 55 15.89 -7.67 10.35
CA SER A 55 15.69 -7.92 8.91
C SER A 55 15.60 -9.42 8.61
N MET A 56 16.41 -10.25 9.27
CA MET A 56 16.35 -11.71 9.15
C MET A 56 15.00 -12.26 9.62
N LEU A 57 14.48 -11.79 10.75
CA LEU A 57 13.16 -12.20 11.23
C LEU A 57 12.05 -11.81 10.24
N VAL A 58 12.09 -10.58 9.70
CA VAL A 58 11.08 -10.12 8.74
C VAL A 58 11.10 -10.95 7.46
N ILE A 59 12.27 -11.30 6.92
CA ILE A 59 12.35 -12.10 5.69
C ILE A 59 11.89 -13.54 5.93
N VAL A 60 12.20 -14.13 7.09
CA VAL A 60 11.72 -15.45 7.48
C VAL A 60 10.19 -15.46 7.58
N LEU A 61 9.60 -14.45 8.23
CA LEU A 61 8.13 -14.30 8.31
C LEU A 61 7.50 -14.14 6.92
N TYR A 62 8.13 -13.39 6.02
CA TYR A 62 7.69 -13.24 4.63
C TYR A 62 7.65 -14.58 3.91
N PHE A 63 8.74 -15.36 3.96
CA PHE A 63 8.79 -16.67 3.32
C PHE A 63 7.81 -17.66 3.95
N PHE A 64 7.73 -17.71 5.29
CA PHE A 64 6.77 -18.54 5.99
C PHE A 64 5.34 -18.23 5.56
N ARG A 65 5.03 -16.96 5.35
CA ARG A 65 3.72 -16.51 4.87
C ARG A 65 3.47 -16.92 3.42
N CYS A 66 4.43 -16.69 2.52
CA CYS A 66 4.33 -17.06 1.11
C CYS A 66 4.10 -18.56 0.91
N PHE A 67 4.81 -19.38 1.69
CA PHE A 67 4.74 -20.84 1.58
C PHE A 67 3.63 -21.48 2.42
N SER A 68 2.87 -20.68 3.18
CA SER A 68 1.77 -21.17 3.99
C SER A 68 0.64 -21.75 3.13
N ARG A 69 0.15 -22.93 3.51
CA ARG A 69 -1.03 -23.56 2.91
C ARG A 69 -2.36 -23.07 3.50
N ASN A 70 -2.31 -22.33 4.62
CA ASN A 70 -3.50 -21.86 5.30
C ASN A 70 -4.04 -20.56 4.67
N ILE A 71 -4.64 -20.69 3.49
CA ILE A 71 -5.11 -19.57 2.66
C ILE A 71 -6.15 -18.71 3.40
N VAL A 72 -7.12 -19.32 4.07
CA VAL A 72 -8.24 -18.63 4.71
C VAL A 72 -7.77 -17.69 5.83
N ASN A 73 -6.90 -18.16 6.71
CA ASN A 73 -6.39 -17.35 7.82
C ASN A 73 -5.50 -16.21 7.29
N ARG A 74 -4.69 -16.47 6.26
CA ARG A 74 -3.84 -15.44 5.64
C ARG A 74 -4.66 -14.37 4.92
N GLN A 75 -5.77 -14.73 4.29
CA GLN A 75 -6.70 -13.77 3.71
C GLN A 75 -7.36 -12.90 4.79
N ARG A 76 -7.76 -13.48 5.92
CA ARG A 76 -8.31 -12.72 7.06
C ARG A 76 -7.31 -11.71 7.62
N GLU A 77 -6.05 -12.11 7.78
CA GLU A 77 -4.97 -11.23 8.22
C GLU A 77 -4.74 -10.09 7.20
N ASN A 78 -4.68 -10.40 5.91
CA ASN A 78 -4.54 -9.42 4.85
C ASN A 78 -5.72 -8.42 4.82
N GLN A 79 -6.95 -8.89 5.01
CA GLN A 79 -8.13 -8.01 5.09
C GLN A 79 -8.07 -7.07 6.30
N LYS A 80 -7.61 -7.54 7.48
CA LYS A 80 -7.39 -6.69 8.65
C LYS A 80 -6.34 -5.62 8.37
N PHE A 81 -5.22 -6.03 7.77
CA PHE A 81 -4.17 -5.10 7.35
C PHE A 81 -4.69 -4.07 6.35
N LEU A 82 -5.48 -4.48 5.35
CA LEU A 82 -6.05 -3.58 4.37
C LEU A 82 -7.03 -2.57 4.95
N LYS A 83 -7.84 -2.94 5.95
CA LYS A 83 -8.71 -1.99 6.68
C LYS A 83 -7.89 -0.86 7.29
N PHE A 84 -6.73 -1.16 7.84
CA PHE A 84 -5.82 -0.17 8.40
C PHE A 84 -5.03 0.59 7.31
N TRP A 85 -4.57 -0.10 6.27
CA TRP A 85 -3.68 0.45 5.25
C TRP A 85 -4.39 1.28 4.17
N ASN A 86 -5.62 0.92 3.81
CA ASN A 86 -6.38 1.62 2.78
C ASN A 86 -6.62 3.11 3.08
N PRO A 87 -6.99 3.53 4.31
CA PRO A 87 -7.13 4.95 4.61
C PRO A 87 -5.82 5.71 4.44
N VAL A 88 -4.68 5.10 4.81
CA VAL A 88 -3.35 5.69 4.64
C VAL A 88 -3.01 5.85 3.15
N LYS A 89 -3.15 4.78 2.34
CA LYS A 89 -2.97 4.84 0.88
C LYS A 89 -3.87 5.91 0.24
N ASN A 90 -5.12 5.98 0.63
CA ASN A 90 -6.07 6.95 0.10
C ASN A 90 -5.69 8.38 0.49
N TYR A 91 -5.14 8.58 1.68
CA TYR A 91 -4.62 9.88 2.11
C TYR A 91 -3.41 10.31 1.24
N PHE A 92 -2.42 9.45 1.07
CA PHE A 92 -1.27 9.74 0.20
C PHE A 92 -1.67 9.97 -1.26
N LYS A 93 -2.60 9.15 -1.79
CA LYS A 93 -3.15 9.33 -3.13
C LYS A 93 -3.82 10.71 -3.25
N PHE A 94 -4.60 11.11 -2.26
CA PHE A 94 -5.22 12.44 -2.22
C PHE A 94 -4.16 13.57 -2.19
N CYS A 95 -3.15 13.47 -1.33
CA CYS A 95 -2.08 14.46 -1.25
C CYS A 95 -1.33 14.56 -2.58
N ARG A 96 -0.99 13.45 -3.22
CA ARG A 96 -0.32 13.41 -4.53
C ARG A 96 -1.18 14.05 -5.62
N LEU A 97 -2.48 13.74 -5.66
CA LEU A 97 -3.41 14.36 -6.60
C LEU A 97 -3.53 15.86 -6.34
N ARG A 98 -3.61 16.28 -5.07
CA ARG A 98 -3.66 17.69 -4.70
C ARG A 98 -2.41 18.46 -5.12
N MET A 99 -1.23 17.88 -5.00
CA MET A 99 0.01 18.47 -5.49
C MET A 99 0.01 18.61 -7.01
N LYS A 100 -0.44 17.57 -7.72
CA LYS A 100 -0.54 17.59 -9.19
C LYS A 100 -1.52 18.67 -9.71
N GLU A 101 -2.64 18.84 -9.00
CA GLU A 101 -3.69 19.83 -9.37
C GLU A 101 -3.39 21.24 -8.83
N ARG A 102 -2.27 21.44 -8.12
CA ARG A 102 -1.89 22.76 -7.56
C ARG A 102 -1.68 23.79 -8.68
N SER A 103 -1.10 23.39 -9.80
CA SER A 103 -0.89 24.21 -10.99
C SER A 103 -2.11 24.25 -11.92
N GLY A 104 -3.09 23.37 -11.75
CA GLY A 104 -4.27 23.27 -12.60
C GLY A 104 -5.39 24.23 -12.24
N THR A 105 -6.43 24.27 -13.08
CA THR A 105 -7.65 25.09 -12.95
C THR A 105 -8.66 24.52 -11.93
N LYS A 106 -8.39 23.34 -11.36
CA LYS A 106 -9.29 22.61 -10.47
C LYS A 106 -8.70 22.51 -9.06
N LYS A 107 -9.55 22.51 -8.05
CA LYS A 107 -9.20 22.32 -6.64
C LYS A 107 -9.87 21.05 -6.11
N LEU A 108 -9.15 20.29 -5.29
CA LEU A 108 -9.65 19.04 -4.74
C LEU A 108 -10.16 19.27 -3.31
N TYR A 109 -11.36 18.79 -3.06
CA TYR A 109 -11.97 18.77 -1.73
C TYR A 109 -12.34 17.35 -1.34
N ARG A 110 -12.37 17.09 -0.04
CA ARG A 110 -12.84 15.84 0.53
C ARG A 110 -14.20 16.04 1.18
N CYS A 111 -15.15 15.16 0.87
CA CYS A 111 -16.44 15.15 1.57
C CYS A 111 -16.24 14.83 3.05
N PRO A 112 -16.80 15.62 4.00
CA PRO A 112 -16.66 15.34 5.43
C PRO A 112 -17.38 14.05 5.86
N LYS A 113 -18.45 13.65 5.16
CA LYS A 113 -19.25 12.46 5.51
C LYS A 113 -18.66 11.15 4.97
N CYS A 114 -18.29 11.09 3.69
CA CYS A 114 -17.87 9.83 3.03
C CYS A 114 -16.42 9.84 2.54
N HIS A 115 -15.67 10.92 2.78
CA HIS A 115 -14.28 11.12 2.38
C HIS A 115 -13.99 10.99 0.87
N GLN A 116 -15.04 11.03 0.04
CA GLN A 116 -14.90 11.03 -1.42
C GLN A 116 -14.20 12.31 -1.88
N THR A 117 -13.25 12.15 -2.80
CA THR A 117 -12.54 13.29 -3.41
C THR A 117 -13.39 13.88 -4.54
N ILE A 118 -13.63 15.20 -4.49
CA ILE A 118 -14.43 15.96 -5.44
C ILE A 118 -13.54 17.00 -6.10
N ARG A 119 -13.64 17.14 -7.42
CA ARG A 119 -12.94 18.16 -8.20
C ARG A 119 -13.86 19.31 -8.48
N VAL A 120 -13.41 20.53 -8.14
CA VAL A 120 -14.18 21.76 -8.30
C VAL A 120 -13.33 22.80 -9.02
N PRO A 121 -13.87 23.60 -9.93
CA PRO A 121 -13.14 24.68 -10.58
C PRO A 121 -12.70 25.75 -9.58
N LYS A 122 -11.52 26.34 -9.79
CA LYS A 122 -11.00 27.44 -8.98
C LYS A 122 -11.68 28.77 -9.37
N GLY A 123 -11.65 29.75 -8.47
CA GLY A 123 -12.00 31.13 -8.79
C GLY A 123 -13.50 31.47 -8.73
N ARG A 124 -14.36 30.55 -8.25
CA ARG A 124 -15.81 30.81 -8.13
C ARG A 124 -16.26 31.33 -6.76
N GLY A 125 -15.33 31.73 -5.88
CA GLY A 125 -15.66 32.24 -4.57
C GLY A 125 -16.20 31.16 -3.61
N LYS A 126 -17.25 31.50 -2.84
CA LYS A 126 -17.95 30.52 -1.98
C LYS A 126 -18.94 29.72 -2.82
N ILE A 127 -18.80 28.42 -2.82
CA ILE A 127 -19.67 27.51 -3.57
C ILE A 127 -20.19 26.40 -2.67
N ALA A 128 -21.43 25.99 -2.92
CA ALA A 128 -22.01 24.78 -2.36
C ALA A 128 -21.58 23.59 -3.22
N ILE A 129 -20.98 22.59 -2.58
CA ILE A 129 -20.49 21.38 -3.22
C ILE A 129 -21.35 20.23 -2.76
N SER A 130 -22.09 19.62 -3.69
CA SER A 130 -22.86 18.40 -3.44
C SER A 130 -22.00 17.16 -3.72
N CYS A 131 -21.98 16.22 -2.79
CA CYS A 131 -21.20 14.98 -2.94
C CYS A 131 -21.95 13.97 -3.82
N PRO A 132 -21.38 13.48 -4.93
CA PRO A 132 -22.06 12.53 -5.82
C PRO A 132 -22.30 11.16 -5.18
N LYS A 133 -21.56 10.82 -4.11
CA LYS A 133 -21.69 9.52 -3.44
C LYS A 133 -22.72 9.49 -2.31
N CYS A 134 -22.75 10.53 -1.46
CA CYS A 134 -23.61 10.55 -0.27
C CYS A 134 -24.61 11.71 -0.27
N ARG A 135 -24.66 12.51 -1.35
CA ARG A 135 -25.53 13.69 -1.52
C ARG A 135 -25.40 14.76 -0.42
N PHE A 136 -24.36 14.66 0.41
CA PHE A 136 -24.10 15.65 1.44
C PHE A 136 -23.59 16.95 0.81
N GLU A 137 -24.18 18.08 1.19
CA GLU A 137 -23.78 19.40 0.72
C GLU A 137 -22.94 20.11 1.75
N PHE A 138 -21.89 20.80 1.28
CA PHE A 138 -21.00 21.61 2.12
C PHE A 138 -20.45 22.79 1.34
N ILE A 139 -20.25 23.90 2.05
CA ILE A 139 -19.77 25.14 1.45
C ILE A 139 -18.26 25.25 1.62
N LYS A 140 -17.55 25.55 0.54
CA LYS A 140 -16.11 25.85 0.56
C LYS A 140 -15.79 27.02 -0.35
N LYS A 141 -14.73 27.75 0.02
CA LYS A 141 -14.16 28.83 -0.80
C LYS A 141 -13.11 28.24 -1.75
N THR A 142 -13.26 28.48 -3.05
CA THR A 142 -12.35 28.00 -4.09
C THR A 142 -11.31 29.05 -4.47
#